data_3db379a1ef31c67a5c071316d018238e
#
_entry.id   3db379a1ef31c67a5c071316d018238e
#
_cell.length_a   1.000
_cell.length_b   1.000
_cell.length_c   1.000
_cell.angle_alpha   90.00
_cell.angle_beta   90.00
_cell.angle_gamma   90.00
#
_symmetry.space_group_name_H-M   'P 1'
#
loop_
_entity.id
_entity.type
_entity.pdbx_description
1 polymer ?
#
loop_
_entity_poly.entity_id
_entity_poly.type
_entity_poly.pdbx_seq_one_letter_code
_entity_poly.pdbx_strand_id
1 'polypeptide(L)'
;MNLAPGKEVKEIEVFEIRMRGGDIRKDLLEAIDRAIPYHILFLLRKGEQVQAWIAHKTIDKRGKTALASITYFHTDWMDEKALPLTFEGLSMDQVYEHFVRQVAGGYMAEDKEESLEEAVAHEKELKKLTQKMGQLERKIKKEKQFNRQVELREEYKKLKKQWEAING
;
A
#
# COMPACT_ATOMS: atom_id res chain seq x y z
N MET A 1 15.45 3.47 23.95
CA MET A 1 16.04 4.02 22.72
C MET A 1 15.43 5.39 22.52
N ASN A 2 16.22 6.48 22.52
CA ASN A 2 15.70 7.82 22.27
C ASN A 2 15.80 8.09 20.77
N LEU A 3 14.66 8.05 20.07
CA LEU A 3 14.57 8.47 18.68
C LEU A 3 14.45 9.97 18.59
N ALA A 4 15.11 10.55 17.60
CA ALA A 4 14.89 11.95 17.26
C ALA A 4 13.46 12.13 16.73
N PRO A 5 12.73 13.20 17.12
CA PRO A 5 11.44 13.50 16.54
C PRO A 5 11.57 13.69 15.03
N GLY A 6 10.64 13.17 14.27
CA GLY A 6 10.58 13.37 12.83
C GLY A 6 10.16 14.80 12.45
N LYS A 7 10.42 15.18 11.22
CA LYS A 7 9.92 16.44 10.65
C LYS A 7 8.41 16.38 10.43
N GLU A 8 7.95 15.28 9.83
CA GLU A 8 6.55 15.05 9.48
C GLU A 8 5.88 14.07 10.44
N VAL A 9 6.58 13.01 10.83
CA VAL A 9 6.07 11.98 11.75
C VAL A 9 6.47 12.31 13.18
N LYS A 10 5.51 12.74 13.98
CA LYS A 10 5.75 13.07 15.40
C LYS A 10 5.63 11.85 16.28
N GLU A 11 4.70 10.97 15.96
CA GLU A 11 4.32 9.82 16.74
C GLU A 11 3.76 8.73 15.82
N ILE A 12 4.01 7.47 16.16
CA ILE A 12 3.43 6.30 15.50
C ILE A 12 2.66 5.53 16.56
N GLU A 13 1.36 5.45 16.35
CA GLU A 13 0.46 4.67 17.20
C GLU A 13 0.35 3.24 16.67
N VAL A 14 0.34 2.26 17.58
CA VAL A 14 0.12 0.85 17.21
C VAL A 14 -1.21 0.39 17.76
N PHE A 15 -2.15 0.07 16.86
CA PHE A 15 -3.48 -0.37 17.23
C PHE A 15 -3.66 -1.85 16.92
N GLU A 16 -3.87 -2.67 17.97
CA GLU A 16 -4.30 -4.05 17.80
C GLU A 16 -5.83 -4.10 17.70
N ILE A 17 -6.33 -4.66 16.59
CA ILE A 17 -7.76 -4.88 16.35
C ILE A 17 -8.03 -6.37 16.30
N ARG A 18 -8.79 -6.88 17.26
CA ARG A 18 -9.20 -8.29 17.33
C ARG A 18 -10.44 -8.53 16.49
N MET A 19 -10.28 -9.32 15.42
CA MET A 19 -11.33 -9.67 14.49
C MET A 19 -12.11 -10.88 15.00
N ARG A 20 -13.45 -10.77 15.07
CA ARG A 20 -14.32 -11.90 15.39
C ARG A 20 -14.69 -12.75 14.19
N GLY A 21 -14.41 -12.27 12.97
CA GLY A 21 -14.69 -12.92 11.70
C GLY A 21 -14.74 -11.88 10.57
N GLY A 22 -14.82 -12.35 9.31
CA GLY A 22 -14.84 -11.49 8.12
C GLY A 22 -13.52 -10.79 7.85
N ASP A 23 -13.57 -9.83 6.93
CA ASP A 23 -12.46 -8.98 6.57
C ASP A 23 -12.69 -7.55 7.09
N ILE A 24 -11.60 -6.83 7.37
CA ILE A 24 -11.69 -5.44 7.79
C ILE A 24 -12.16 -4.57 6.61
N ARG A 25 -13.04 -3.66 6.88
CA ARG A 25 -13.44 -2.64 5.90
C ARG A 25 -12.42 -1.51 5.92
N LYS A 26 -11.85 -1.22 4.75
CA LYS A 26 -10.86 -0.15 4.59
C LYS A 26 -11.38 1.21 5.05
N ASP A 27 -12.67 1.50 4.83
CA ASP A 27 -13.31 2.75 5.24
C ASP A 27 -13.35 2.93 6.76
N LEU A 28 -13.38 1.83 7.53
CA LEU A 28 -13.26 1.88 8.98
C LEU A 28 -11.85 2.33 9.41
N LEU A 29 -10.81 1.76 8.82
CA LEU A 29 -9.43 2.19 9.09
C LEU A 29 -9.22 3.65 8.70
N GLU A 30 -9.77 4.07 7.56
CA GLU A 30 -9.70 5.45 7.09
C GLU A 30 -10.43 6.42 8.04
N ALA A 31 -11.56 6.03 8.60
CA ALA A 31 -12.27 6.83 9.60
C ALA A 31 -11.45 7.03 10.88
N ILE A 32 -10.76 5.98 11.35
CA ILE A 32 -9.87 6.05 12.51
C ILE A 32 -8.67 6.96 12.18
N ASP A 33 -8.04 6.77 11.03
CA ASP A 33 -6.88 7.56 10.59
C ASP A 33 -7.20 9.05 10.42
N ARG A 34 -8.44 9.38 10.04
CA ARG A 34 -8.88 10.79 9.94
C ARG A 34 -9.19 11.41 11.30
N ALA A 35 -9.58 10.60 12.28
CA ALA A 35 -9.90 11.06 13.61
C ALA A 35 -8.66 11.27 14.48
N ILE A 36 -7.56 10.57 14.18
CA ILE A 36 -6.32 10.60 14.95
C ILE A 36 -5.23 11.33 14.14
N PRO A 37 -4.61 12.38 14.67
CA PRO A 37 -3.65 13.19 13.93
C PRO A 37 -2.27 12.55 13.75
N TYR A 38 -2.07 11.35 14.29
CA TYR A 38 -0.80 10.62 14.24
C TYR A 38 -0.79 9.54 13.15
N HIS A 39 0.37 8.97 12.89
CA HIS A 39 0.50 7.83 11.98
C HIS A 39 0.17 6.55 12.73
N ILE A 40 -0.61 5.66 12.10
CA ILE A 40 -1.09 4.45 12.75
C ILE A 40 -0.60 3.22 12.01
N LEU A 41 -0.02 2.28 12.77
CA LEU A 41 0.20 0.90 12.37
C LEU A 41 -0.91 0.05 12.97
N PHE A 42 -1.80 -0.50 12.14
CA PHE A 42 -2.84 -1.40 12.58
C PHE A 42 -2.35 -2.84 12.53
N LEU A 43 -2.52 -3.57 13.60
CA LEU A 43 -2.29 -5.01 13.69
C LEU A 43 -3.65 -5.70 13.84
N LEU A 44 -4.12 -6.31 12.76
CA LEU A 44 -5.37 -7.06 12.78
C LEU A 44 -5.08 -8.48 13.23
N ARG A 45 -5.78 -8.95 14.25
CA ARG A 45 -5.58 -10.30 14.80
C ARG A 45 -6.82 -11.16 14.61
N LYS A 46 -6.63 -12.36 14.05
CA LYS A 46 -7.69 -13.36 13.82
C LYS A 46 -7.18 -14.74 14.24
N GLY A 47 -7.55 -15.16 15.45
CA GLY A 47 -6.95 -16.34 16.09
C GLY A 47 -5.45 -16.14 16.29
N GLU A 48 -4.64 -17.06 15.78
CA GLU A 48 -3.17 -17.02 15.85
C GLU A 48 -2.54 -16.17 14.72
N GLN A 49 -3.33 -15.74 13.75
CA GLN A 49 -2.83 -14.98 12.60
C GLN A 49 -2.94 -13.49 12.82
N VAL A 50 -1.96 -12.78 12.28
CA VAL A 50 -1.88 -11.32 12.28
C VAL A 50 -1.70 -10.79 10.87
N GLN A 51 -2.28 -9.64 10.60
CA GLN A 51 -2.08 -8.86 9.38
C GLN A 51 -1.75 -7.44 9.76
N ALA A 52 -0.64 -6.89 9.24
CA ALA A 52 -0.28 -5.50 9.46
C ALA A 52 -0.87 -4.61 8.35
N TRP A 53 -1.40 -3.46 8.74
CA TRP A 53 -1.87 -2.42 7.83
C TRP A 53 -1.25 -1.09 8.21
N ILE A 54 -0.80 -0.34 7.22
CA ILE A 54 -0.25 1.01 7.39
C ILE A 54 -0.70 1.92 6.25
N ALA A 55 -0.89 3.18 6.55
CA ALA A 55 -1.31 4.18 5.57
C ALA A 55 -0.15 5.09 5.19
N HIS A 56 0.13 5.27 3.91
CA HIS A 56 0.91 6.42 3.44
C HIS A 56 -0.02 7.62 3.25
N LYS A 57 0.21 8.68 4.00
CA LYS A 57 -0.59 9.91 4.03
C LYS A 57 0.15 11.00 3.25
N THR A 58 -0.46 11.55 2.22
CA THR A 58 0.09 12.70 1.46
C THR A 58 -0.63 13.97 1.88
N ILE A 59 0.11 15.01 2.23
CA ILE A 59 -0.43 16.31 2.60
C ILE A 59 -0.46 17.21 1.35
N ASP A 60 -1.56 17.93 1.12
CA ASP A 60 -1.62 18.89 0.02
C ASP A 60 -0.72 20.10 0.32
N LYS A 61 0.35 20.24 -0.47
CA LYS A 61 1.34 21.34 -0.35
C LYS A 61 0.75 22.74 -0.67
N ARG A 62 -0.50 22.83 -1.14
CA ARG A 62 -1.18 24.11 -1.46
C ARG A 62 -1.75 24.85 -0.25
N GLY A 63 -1.34 24.47 0.96
CA GLY A 63 -1.52 25.27 2.16
C GLY A 63 -2.85 25.15 2.84
N LYS A 64 -3.12 24.02 3.41
CA LYS A 64 -3.87 23.80 4.66
C LYS A 64 -3.90 22.30 4.91
N THR A 65 -3.43 21.85 6.05
CA THR A 65 -3.64 20.60 6.80
C THR A 65 -4.67 19.54 6.32
N ALA A 66 -5.09 19.59 5.07
CA ALA A 66 -5.99 18.60 4.50
C ALA A 66 -5.18 17.45 3.91
N LEU A 67 -5.40 16.25 4.42
CA LEU A 67 -4.91 15.00 3.85
C LEU A 67 -5.37 14.90 2.39
N ALA A 68 -4.42 15.01 1.45
CA ALA A 68 -4.72 14.97 0.03
C ALA A 68 -5.07 13.54 -0.42
N SER A 69 -4.37 12.54 0.11
CA SER A 69 -4.72 11.13 -0.13
C SER A 69 -4.19 10.22 0.98
N ILE A 70 -4.88 9.10 1.19
CA ILE A 70 -4.47 8.01 2.05
C ILE A 70 -4.35 6.75 1.20
N THR A 71 -3.17 6.14 1.18
CA THR A 71 -2.93 4.87 0.51
C THR A 71 -2.59 3.83 1.55
N TYR A 72 -3.36 2.74 1.61
CA TYR A 72 -3.11 1.65 2.54
C TYR A 72 -2.31 0.53 1.88
N PHE A 73 -1.34 0.04 2.64
CA PHE A 73 -0.61 -1.20 2.40
C PHE A 73 -0.95 -2.19 3.49
N HIS A 74 -0.86 -3.47 3.19
CA HIS A 74 -1.05 -4.53 4.17
C HIS A 74 -0.25 -5.76 3.77
N THR A 75 0.14 -6.54 4.78
CA THR A 75 0.71 -7.87 4.58
C THR A 75 -0.37 -8.89 4.27
N ASP A 76 0.02 -10.10 3.91
CA ASP A 76 -0.88 -11.25 4.02
C ASP A 76 -1.14 -11.62 5.49
N TRP A 77 -2.13 -12.48 5.73
CA TRP A 77 -2.33 -13.08 7.03
C TRP A 77 -1.22 -14.10 7.31
N MET A 78 -0.52 -13.96 8.43
CA MET A 78 0.62 -14.79 8.79
C MET A 78 0.77 -14.93 10.30
N ASP A 79 1.66 -15.82 10.75
CA ASP A 79 2.03 -15.89 12.15
C ASP A 79 2.69 -14.57 12.60
N GLU A 80 2.43 -14.16 13.83
CA GLU A 80 3.00 -12.92 14.40
C GLU A 80 4.53 -12.87 14.31
N LYS A 81 5.19 -14.02 14.48
CA LYS A 81 6.66 -14.14 14.37
C LYS A 81 7.20 -13.97 12.96
N ALA A 82 6.33 -14.10 11.96
CA ALA A 82 6.65 -13.94 10.55
C ALA A 82 6.39 -12.53 10.03
N LEU A 83 5.80 -11.64 10.85
CA LEU A 83 5.61 -10.25 10.44
C LEU A 83 6.96 -9.61 10.11
N PRO A 84 7.11 -9.00 8.92
CA PRO A 84 8.36 -8.38 8.50
C PRO A 84 8.56 -6.99 9.13
N LEU A 85 8.24 -6.85 10.42
CA LEU A 85 8.33 -5.56 11.11
C LEU A 85 9.58 -5.52 11.98
N THR A 86 10.55 -4.73 11.57
CA THR A 86 11.75 -4.40 12.35
C THR A 86 11.76 -2.92 12.65
N PHE A 87 12.21 -2.58 13.85
CA PHE A 87 12.27 -1.20 14.31
C PHE A 87 13.65 -0.63 13.98
N GLU A 88 13.75 0.03 12.82
CA GLU A 88 14.99 0.57 12.29
C GLU A 88 14.82 2.05 11.90
N GLY A 89 15.85 2.86 12.19
CA GLY A 89 15.87 4.28 11.87
C GLY A 89 16.42 5.14 12.99
N LEU A 90 16.91 6.33 12.63
CA LEU A 90 17.44 7.33 13.55
C LEU A 90 16.41 8.40 13.92
N SER A 91 15.30 8.46 13.20
CA SER A 91 14.19 9.40 13.44
C SER A 91 12.84 8.71 13.22
N MET A 92 11.77 9.32 13.72
CA MET A 92 10.40 8.80 13.55
C MET A 92 9.99 8.74 12.08
N ASP A 93 10.47 9.68 11.24
CA ASP A 93 10.22 9.65 9.79
C ASP A 93 10.80 8.38 9.17
N GLN A 94 12.06 8.03 9.51
CA GLN A 94 12.72 6.83 8.98
C GLN A 94 12.04 5.54 9.47
N VAL A 95 11.69 5.45 10.75
CA VAL A 95 10.97 4.29 11.30
C VAL A 95 9.63 4.09 10.57
N TYR A 96 8.90 5.17 10.35
CA TYR A 96 7.64 5.11 9.62
C TYR A 96 7.83 4.67 8.16
N GLU A 97 8.83 5.22 7.47
CA GLU A 97 9.17 4.83 6.11
C GLU A 97 9.52 3.34 6.02
N HIS A 98 10.35 2.84 6.94
CA HIS A 98 10.68 1.41 7.03
C HIS A 98 9.43 0.55 7.23
N PHE A 99 8.54 0.92 8.14
CA PHE A 99 7.30 0.17 8.32
C PHE A 99 6.42 0.16 7.06
N VAL A 100 6.32 1.29 6.35
CA VAL A 100 5.56 1.33 5.09
C VAL A 100 6.18 0.37 4.06
N ARG A 101 7.51 0.39 3.88
CA ARG A 101 8.22 -0.50 2.95
C ARG A 101 8.07 -1.97 3.33
N GLN A 102 8.24 -2.30 4.60
CA GLN A 102 8.12 -3.67 5.12
C GLN A 102 6.69 -4.22 4.94
N VAL A 103 5.67 -3.43 5.24
CA VAL A 103 4.27 -3.83 5.07
C VAL A 103 3.86 -3.92 3.59
N ALA A 104 4.37 -3.02 2.75
CA ALA A 104 4.12 -3.06 1.31
C ALA A 104 4.80 -4.25 0.61
N GLY A 105 5.88 -4.78 1.20
CA GLY A 105 6.57 -5.96 0.71
C GLY A 105 7.40 -5.71 -0.56
N GLY A 106 7.65 -6.77 -1.33
CA GLY A 106 8.62 -6.80 -2.43
C GLY A 106 8.49 -5.77 -3.55
N TYR A 107 7.40 -4.98 -3.57
CA TYR A 107 7.24 -3.85 -4.51
C TYR A 107 8.03 -2.61 -4.10
N MET A 108 8.44 -2.52 -2.81
CA MET A 108 9.19 -1.39 -2.26
C MET A 108 10.54 -1.86 -1.69
N ALA A 109 11.29 -2.64 -2.47
CA ALA A 109 12.59 -3.17 -2.05
C ALA A 109 13.52 -2.06 -1.57
N GLU A 110 14.25 -2.33 -0.49
CA GLU A 110 15.14 -1.38 0.19
C GLU A 110 16.29 -0.86 -0.68
N ASP A 111 16.62 -1.56 -1.77
CA ASP A 111 17.78 -1.26 -2.65
C ASP A 111 17.52 -0.19 -3.73
N LYS A 112 16.33 0.40 -3.79
CA LYS A 112 16.07 1.48 -4.74
C LYS A 112 16.33 2.82 -4.05
N GLU A 113 17.20 3.65 -4.62
CA GLU A 113 17.41 5.08 -4.27
C GLU A 113 16.13 5.93 -4.50
N GLU A 114 14.99 5.31 -4.47
CA GLU A 114 13.69 5.90 -4.75
C GLU A 114 13.05 6.40 -3.46
N SER A 115 12.55 7.61 -3.48
CA SER A 115 11.82 8.16 -2.33
C SER A 115 10.54 7.36 -2.07
N LEU A 116 10.06 7.34 -0.82
CA LEU A 116 8.82 6.67 -0.47
C LEU A 116 7.62 7.19 -1.28
N GLU A 117 7.59 8.48 -1.62
CA GLU A 117 6.53 9.08 -2.43
C GLU A 117 6.52 8.49 -3.85
N GLU A 118 7.69 8.32 -4.48
CA GLU A 118 7.85 7.72 -5.80
C GLU A 118 7.49 6.24 -5.78
N ALA A 119 7.97 5.49 -4.79
CA ALA A 119 7.63 4.07 -4.61
C ALA A 119 6.11 3.86 -4.44
N VAL A 120 5.44 4.71 -3.66
CA VAL A 120 3.98 4.69 -3.50
C VAL A 120 3.27 5.04 -4.81
N ALA A 121 3.80 5.98 -5.59
CA ALA A 121 3.22 6.34 -6.89
C ALA A 121 3.35 5.19 -7.89
N HIS A 122 4.51 4.54 -7.95
CA HIS A 122 4.75 3.34 -8.77
C HIS A 122 3.80 2.20 -8.40
N GLU A 123 3.66 1.89 -7.12
CA GLU A 123 2.75 0.84 -6.64
C GLU A 123 1.29 1.12 -7.04
N LYS A 124 0.85 2.38 -6.92
CA LYS A 124 -0.49 2.78 -7.38
C LYS A 124 -0.68 2.55 -8.88
N GLU A 125 0.33 2.88 -9.66
CA GLU A 125 0.28 2.73 -11.11
C GLU A 125 0.28 1.25 -11.51
N LEU A 126 1.13 0.43 -10.89
CA LEU A 126 1.14 -1.02 -11.08
C LEU A 126 -0.21 -1.67 -10.75
N LYS A 127 -0.82 -1.32 -9.61
CA LYS A 127 -2.15 -1.80 -9.24
C LYS A 127 -3.23 -1.40 -10.27
N LYS A 128 -3.18 -0.15 -10.76
CA LYS A 128 -4.10 0.34 -11.77
C LYS A 128 -3.94 -0.40 -13.11
N LEU A 129 -2.71 -0.64 -13.54
CA LEU A 129 -2.41 -1.41 -14.75
C LEU A 129 -2.88 -2.86 -14.62
N THR A 130 -2.55 -3.52 -13.51
CA THR A 130 -2.98 -4.89 -13.21
C THR A 130 -4.51 -5.03 -13.23
N GLN A 131 -5.22 -4.07 -12.63
CA GLN A 131 -6.69 -4.07 -12.65
C GLN A 131 -7.25 -3.91 -14.07
N LYS A 132 -6.69 -3.00 -14.88
CA LYS A 132 -7.09 -2.81 -16.29
C LYS A 132 -6.83 -4.05 -17.13
N MET A 133 -5.65 -4.67 -16.96
CA MET A 133 -5.30 -5.92 -17.65
C MET A 133 -6.28 -7.04 -17.32
N GLY A 134 -6.62 -7.23 -16.03
CA GLY A 134 -7.62 -8.21 -15.61
C GLY A 134 -9.02 -7.94 -16.17
N GLN A 135 -9.41 -6.67 -16.33
CA GLN A 135 -10.68 -6.32 -17.00
C GLN A 135 -10.65 -6.66 -18.50
N LEU A 136 -9.53 -6.38 -19.18
CA LEU A 136 -9.36 -6.72 -20.60
C LEU A 136 -9.36 -8.21 -20.83
N GLU A 137 -8.68 -8.99 -19.99
CA GLU A 137 -8.72 -10.46 -20.08
C GLU A 137 -10.13 -11.03 -20.00
N ARG A 138 -10.96 -10.50 -19.07
CA ARG A 138 -12.36 -10.88 -18.96
C ARG A 138 -13.17 -10.52 -20.21
N LYS A 139 -12.89 -9.34 -20.81
CA LYS A 139 -13.53 -8.91 -22.07
C LYS A 139 -13.12 -9.79 -23.24
N ILE A 140 -11.82 -10.09 -23.40
CA ILE A 140 -11.28 -10.97 -24.45
C ILE A 140 -11.93 -12.35 -24.37
N LYS A 141 -12.07 -12.92 -23.16
CA LYS A 141 -12.72 -14.23 -22.98
C LYS A 141 -14.19 -14.27 -23.35
N LYS A 142 -14.90 -13.13 -23.24
CA LYS A 142 -16.34 -13.02 -23.54
C LYS A 142 -16.62 -12.57 -24.97
N GLU A 143 -15.65 -11.98 -25.65
CA GLU A 143 -15.83 -11.43 -27.01
C GLU A 143 -15.93 -12.57 -28.03
N LYS A 144 -16.96 -12.49 -28.89
CA LYS A 144 -17.23 -13.47 -29.94
C LYS A 144 -16.77 -13.01 -31.33
N GLN A 145 -16.64 -11.70 -31.52
CA GLN A 145 -16.20 -11.13 -32.78
C GLN A 145 -14.67 -11.14 -32.88
N PHE A 146 -14.14 -11.84 -33.88
CA PHE A 146 -12.70 -12.02 -34.05
C PHE A 146 -11.93 -10.68 -34.12
N ASN A 147 -12.39 -9.75 -34.95
CA ASN A 147 -11.72 -8.44 -35.13
C ASN A 147 -11.65 -7.68 -33.79
N ARG A 148 -12.76 -7.68 -33.05
CA ARG A 148 -12.82 -7.03 -31.74
C ARG A 148 -11.91 -7.69 -30.70
N GLN A 149 -11.82 -9.01 -30.77
CA GLN A 149 -10.92 -9.77 -29.89
C GLN A 149 -9.44 -9.44 -30.18
N VAL A 150 -9.08 -9.22 -31.46
CA VAL A 150 -7.72 -8.81 -31.86
C VAL A 150 -7.40 -7.42 -31.30
N GLU A 151 -8.31 -6.44 -31.43
CA GLU A 151 -8.14 -5.09 -30.87
C GLU A 151 -7.90 -5.12 -29.35
N LEU A 152 -8.71 -5.87 -28.62
CA LEU A 152 -8.57 -6.00 -27.16
C LEU A 152 -7.25 -6.67 -26.76
N ARG A 153 -6.75 -7.63 -27.54
CA ARG A 153 -5.44 -8.26 -27.31
C ARG A 153 -4.29 -7.28 -27.55
N GLU A 154 -4.39 -6.42 -28.55
CA GLU A 154 -3.38 -5.38 -28.79
C GLU A 154 -3.36 -4.34 -27.66
N GLU A 155 -4.54 -3.95 -27.16
CA GLU A 155 -4.64 -3.07 -26.00
C GLU A 155 -4.01 -3.72 -24.75
N TYR A 156 -4.29 -5.00 -24.51
CA TYR A 156 -3.68 -5.76 -23.42
C TYR A 156 -2.15 -5.82 -23.53
N LYS A 157 -1.60 -6.07 -24.72
CA LYS A 157 -0.15 -6.08 -24.94
C LYS A 157 0.50 -4.72 -24.64
N LYS A 158 -0.17 -3.61 -24.99
CA LYS A 158 0.32 -2.26 -24.67
C LYS A 158 0.38 -2.03 -23.16
N LEU A 159 -0.67 -2.38 -22.42
CA LEU A 159 -0.69 -2.27 -20.98
C LEU A 159 0.35 -3.17 -20.31
N LYS A 160 0.54 -4.39 -20.82
CA LYS A 160 1.55 -5.32 -20.32
C LYS A 160 2.95 -4.75 -20.47
N LYS A 161 3.29 -4.14 -21.61
CA LYS A 161 4.60 -3.47 -21.81
C LYS A 161 4.80 -2.31 -20.84
N GLN A 162 3.75 -1.52 -20.55
CA GLN A 162 3.81 -0.44 -19.56
C GLN A 162 4.05 -1.01 -18.16
N TRP A 163 3.35 -2.08 -17.81
CA TRP A 163 3.53 -2.76 -16.52
C TRP A 163 4.95 -3.32 -16.37
N GLU A 164 5.49 -3.98 -17.41
CA GLU A 164 6.86 -4.50 -17.42
C GLU A 164 7.91 -3.39 -17.29
N ALA A 165 7.69 -2.23 -17.91
CA ALA A 165 8.61 -1.08 -17.84
C ALA A 165 8.65 -0.43 -16.44
N ILE A 166 7.57 -0.50 -15.68
CA ILE A 166 7.50 0.03 -14.31
C ILE A 166 8.00 -1.00 -13.29
N ASN A 167 7.78 -2.29 -13.56
CA ASN A 167 8.10 -3.38 -12.64
C ASN A 167 9.55 -3.91 -12.80
N GLY A 168 10.24 -3.57 -13.85
CA GLY A 168 11.62 -3.98 -14.14
C GLY A 168 12.62 -2.96 -13.75
#